data_b6d5314190aa3703f8dc2dc35ea8151d
#
_entry.id   b6d5314190aa3703f8dc2dc35ea8151d
#
_cell.length_a   1.000
_cell.length_b   1.000
_cell.length_c   1.000
_cell.angle_alpha   90.00
_cell.angle_beta   90.00
_cell.angle_gamma   90.00
#
_symmetry.space_group_name_H-M   'P 1'
#
loop_
_entity.id
_entity.type
_entity.pdbx_description
1 polymer ?
#
loop_
_entity_poly.entity_id
_entity_poly.type
_entity_poly.pdbx_seq_one_letter_code
_entity_poly.pdbx_strand_id
1 'polypeptide(L)'
;MSNTELWQRAAQDIHWYQAPETVLDSSNPPFYRWFPDGVTNACYNALDIHVEQGRGEQLAVIYDSPVTDTKRHYTYAQLLSEVARFAGVLAAQGVSKGDRVLVYMPMVPEA
;
A
#
# COMPACT_ATOMS: atom_id res chain seq x y z
N MET A 1 -15.40 23.82 0.65
CA MET A 1 -14.30 23.01 0.06
C MET A 1 -14.94 22.03 -0.90
N SER A 2 -14.59 22.05 -2.18
CA SER A 2 -15.09 21.07 -3.15
C SER A 2 -14.46 19.70 -2.90
N ASN A 3 -15.11 18.61 -3.39
CA ASN A 3 -14.53 17.25 -3.31
C ASN A 3 -13.14 17.20 -3.96
N THR A 4 -12.95 17.90 -5.07
CA THR A 4 -11.68 17.95 -5.79
C THR A 4 -10.57 18.61 -4.96
N GLU A 5 -10.88 19.72 -4.27
CA GLU A 5 -9.91 20.39 -3.38
C GLU A 5 -9.48 19.50 -2.20
N LEU A 6 -10.43 18.75 -1.63
CA LEU A 6 -10.14 17.80 -0.55
C LEU A 6 -9.13 16.74 -1.01
N TRP A 7 -9.38 16.13 -2.14
CA TRP A 7 -8.52 15.08 -2.68
C TRP A 7 -7.18 15.60 -3.17
N GLN A 8 -7.16 16.83 -3.73
CA GLN A 8 -5.90 17.48 -4.10
C GLN A 8 -4.99 17.72 -2.88
N ARG A 9 -5.58 18.09 -1.75
CA ARG A 9 -4.82 18.24 -0.49
C ARG A 9 -4.35 16.89 0.04
N ALA A 10 -5.22 15.88 0.08
CA ALA A 10 -4.86 14.54 0.55
C ALA A 10 -3.75 13.90 -0.31
N ALA A 11 -3.70 14.20 -1.59
CA ALA A 11 -2.64 13.72 -2.49
C ALA A 11 -1.24 14.26 -2.14
N GLN A 12 -1.14 15.35 -1.37
CA GLN A 12 0.14 15.92 -0.92
C GLN A 12 0.81 15.05 0.16
N ASP A 13 0.04 14.21 0.86
CA ASP A 13 0.54 13.29 1.88
C ASP A 13 1.04 11.96 1.29
N ILE A 14 0.88 11.77 -0.02
CA ILE A 14 1.30 10.57 -0.75
C ILE A 14 2.66 10.82 -1.41
N HIS A 15 3.56 9.85 -1.31
CA HIS A 15 4.77 9.85 -2.12
C HIS A 15 4.44 9.43 -3.56
N TRP A 16 4.73 10.30 -4.49
CA TRP A 16 4.55 10.07 -5.92
C TRP A 16 5.90 9.94 -6.61
N TYR A 17 6.06 8.94 -7.46
CA TYR A 17 7.18 8.88 -8.42
C TYR A 17 6.97 9.87 -9.56
N GLN A 18 5.70 10.10 -9.92
CA GLN A 18 5.25 11.17 -10.82
C GLN A 18 4.02 11.82 -10.19
N ALA A 19 4.16 13.06 -9.76
CA ALA A 19 3.05 13.80 -9.18
C ALA A 19 1.94 14.01 -10.22
N PRO A 20 0.64 13.84 -9.84
CA PRO A 20 -0.46 14.04 -10.77
C PRO A 20 -0.67 15.54 -11.03
N GLU A 21 -0.95 15.89 -12.29
CA GLU A 21 -1.43 17.22 -12.70
C GLU A 21 -2.95 17.28 -12.68
N THR A 22 -3.59 16.13 -12.99
CA THR A 22 -5.05 16.00 -13.05
C THR A 22 -5.58 15.33 -11.79
N VAL A 23 -6.44 16.02 -11.04
CA VAL A 23 -7.05 15.44 -9.82
C VAL A 23 -8.17 14.47 -10.17
N LEU A 24 -9.05 14.83 -11.11
CA LEU A 24 -10.20 14.02 -11.53
C LEU A 24 -10.43 14.15 -13.03
N ASP A 25 -10.42 13.03 -13.71
CA ASP A 25 -10.91 12.90 -15.08
C ASP A 25 -12.36 12.39 -15.05
N SER A 26 -13.29 13.24 -15.47
CA SER A 26 -14.72 12.96 -15.56
C SER A 26 -15.22 12.87 -17.01
N SER A 27 -14.33 12.68 -17.98
CA SER A 27 -14.65 12.67 -19.41
C SER A 27 -15.53 11.49 -19.86
N ASN A 28 -15.55 10.39 -19.07
CA ASN A 28 -16.29 9.17 -19.40
C ASN A 28 -17.19 8.68 -18.25
N PRO A 29 -18.30 9.40 -17.92
CA PRO A 29 -19.22 8.96 -16.87
C PRO A 29 -19.88 7.60 -17.19
N PRO A 30 -20.14 6.73 -16.22
CA PRO A 30 -19.86 6.88 -14.78
C PRO A 30 -18.45 6.45 -14.36
N PHE A 31 -17.55 6.18 -15.29
CA PHE A 31 -16.21 5.66 -15.03
C PHE A 31 -15.23 6.80 -14.82
N TYR A 32 -15.23 7.37 -13.62
CA TYR A 32 -14.33 8.45 -13.23
C TYR A 32 -12.93 7.90 -12.90
N ARG A 33 -11.89 8.68 -13.18
CA ARG A 33 -10.49 8.34 -12.87
C ARG A 33 -9.88 9.44 -12.02
N TRP A 34 -9.45 9.05 -10.82
CA TRP A 34 -8.71 9.93 -9.92
C TRP A 34 -7.21 9.83 -10.22
N PHE A 35 -6.55 10.99 -10.30
CA PHE A 35 -5.10 11.09 -10.51
C PHE A 35 -4.60 10.24 -11.68
N PRO A 36 -5.19 10.35 -12.88
CA PRO A 36 -4.97 9.42 -13.99
C PRO A 36 -3.53 9.41 -14.52
N ASP A 37 -2.80 10.50 -14.32
CA ASP A 37 -1.44 10.76 -14.75
C ASP A 37 -0.41 10.60 -13.62
N GLY A 38 -0.86 10.36 -12.39
CA GLY A 38 0.01 10.11 -11.24
C GLY A 38 0.60 8.68 -11.23
N VAL A 39 1.84 8.55 -10.77
CA VAL A 39 2.49 7.25 -10.56
C VAL A 39 2.97 7.12 -9.12
N THR A 40 2.47 6.13 -8.42
CA THR A 40 2.82 5.84 -7.03
C THR A 40 2.93 4.33 -6.80
N ASN A 41 3.48 3.95 -5.67
CA ASN A 41 3.51 2.58 -5.18
C ASN A 41 2.90 2.52 -3.78
N ALA A 42 1.81 1.77 -3.63
CA ALA A 42 1.11 1.65 -2.36
C ALA A 42 1.97 0.99 -1.27
N CYS A 43 2.75 -0.04 -1.63
CA CYS A 43 3.65 -0.72 -0.70
C CYS A 43 4.73 0.24 -0.19
N TYR A 44 5.37 1.00 -1.07
CA TYR A 44 6.37 2.00 -0.70
C TYR A 44 5.80 3.02 0.29
N ASN A 45 4.62 3.55 0.02
CA ASN A 45 3.94 4.49 0.92
C ASN A 45 3.55 3.88 2.27
N ALA A 46 3.22 2.59 2.28
CA ALA A 46 2.79 1.90 3.50
C ALA A 46 3.96 1.41 4.37
N LEU A 47 5.12 1.09 3.79
CA LEU A 47 6.22 0.42 4.50
C LEU A 47 7.56 1.13 4.32
N ASP A 48 8.09 1.17 3.10
CA ASP A 48 9.48 1.58 2.81
C ASP A 48 9.77 2.98 3.33
N ILE A 49 8.91 3.94 3.02
CA ILE A 49 9.06 5.35 3.43
C ILE A 49 9.16 5.51 4.95
N HIS A 50 8.48 4.67 5.72
CA HIS A 50 8.52 4.73 7.18
C HIS A 50 9.86 4.24 7.74
N VAL A 51 10.44 3.22 7.12
CA VAL A 51 11.79 2.74 7.47
C VAL A 51 12.84 3.78 7.09
N GLU A 52 12.75 4.36 5.89
CA GLU A 52 13.66 5.42 5.42
C GLU A 52 13.62 6.67 6.29
N GLN A 53 12.44 6.99 6.84
CA GLN A 53 12.25 8.10 7.79
C GLN A 53 12.67 7.79 9.23
N GLY A 54 13.34 6.64 9.48
CA GLY A 54 13.85 6.27 10.80
C GLY A 54 12.81 5.65 11.75
N ARG A 55 11.63 5.26 11.23
CA ARG A 55 10.56 4.62 12.02
C ARG A 55 10.61 3.09 11.96
N GLY A 56 11.74 2.50 11.52
CA GLY A 56 11.88 1.06 11.33
C GLY A 56 11.54 0.22 12.54
N GLU A 57 11.88 0.68 13.74
CA GLU A 57 11.60 -0.02 15.01
C GLU A 57 10.20 0.22 15.58
N GLN A 58 9.42 1.12 14.98
CA GLN A 58 8.04 1.35 15.38
C GLN A 58 7.17 0.15 15.00
N LEU A 59 6.19 -0.19 15.87
CA LEU A 59 5.22 -1.24 15.57
C LEU A 59 4.34 -0.85 14.37
N ALA A 60 4.32 -1.71 13.36
CA ALA A 60 3.48 -1.59 12.18
C ALA A 60 2.21 -2.45 12.29
N VAL A 61 2.33 -3.66 12.84
CA VAL A 61 1.21 -4.59 13.00
C VAL A 61 1.25 -5.21 14.39
N ILE A 62 0.09 -5.24 15.04
CA ILE A 62 -0.19 -6.00 16.25
C ILE A 62 -1.26 -7.02 15.89
N TYR A 63 -0.89 -8.31 15.92
CA TYR A 63 -1.79 -9.41 15.69
C TYR A 63 -2.15 -10.07 17.03
N ASP A 64 -3.45 -10.17 17.29
CA ASP A 64 -3.98 -10.83 18.48
C ASP A 64 -5.13 -11.75 18.03
N SER A 65 -4.94 -13.05 18.18
CA SER A 65 -5.92 -14.07 17.78
C SER A 65 -6.38 -14.87 18.98
N PRO A 66 -7.58 -14.67 19.47
CA PRO A 66 -8.15 -15.49 20.56
C PRO A 66 -8.44 -16.93 20.12
N VAL A 67 -8.55 -17.19 18.81
CA VAL A 67 -8.80 -18.55 18.28
C VAL A 67 -7.58 -19.44 18.44
N THR A 68 -6.38 -18.89 18.23
CA THR A 68 -5.10 -19.63 18.31
C THR A 68 -4.30 -19.29 19.56
N ASP A 69 -4.84 -18.41 20.42
CA ASP A 69 -4.14 -17.85 21.60
C ASP A 69 -2.74 -17.31 21.24
N THR A 70 -2.68 -16.58 20.11
CA THR A 70 -1.42 -16.11 19.55
C THR A 70 -1.38 -14.60 19.51
N LYS A 71 -0.31 -13.99 20.03
CA LYS A 71 0.01 -12.57 19.88
C LYS A 71 1.34 -12.41 19.18
N ARG A 72 1.35 -11.62 18.11
CA ARG A 72 2.57 -11.31 17.35
C ARG A 72 2.65 -9.81 17.09
N HIS A 73 3.86 -9.28 17.13
CA HIS A 73 4.15 -7.89 16.83
C HIS A 73 5.16 -7.84 15.68
N TYR A 74 4.93 -6.92 14.75
CA TYR A 74 5.84 -6.66 13.65
C TYR A 74 6.20 -5.19 13.62
N THR A 75 7.50 -4.89 13.63
CA THR A 75 7.97 -3.53 13.33
C THR A 75 7.91 -3.26 11.84
N TYR A 76 7.99 -1.98 11.43
CA TYR A 76 8.06 -1.63 10.02
C TYR A 76 9.23 -2.31 9.29
N ALA A 77 10.42 -2.37 9.92
CA ALA A 77 11.57 -3.04 9.34
C ALA A 77 11.37 -4.55 9.14
N GLN A 78 10.78 -5.22 10.16
CA GLN A 78 10.46 -6.64 10.06
C GLN A 78 9.41 -6.91 8.97
N LEU A 79 8.34 -6.13 8.94
CA LEU A 79 7.27 -6.29 7.95
C LEU A 79 7.79 -6.03 6.54
N LEU A 80 8.61 -4.99 6.33
CA LEU A 80 9.25 -4.70 5.05
C LEU A 80 10.09 -5.88 4.56
N SER A 81 10.87 -6.51 5.45
CA SER A 81 11.66 -7.69 5.10
C SER A 81 10.80 -8.87 4.64
N GLU A 82 9.69 -9.15 5.33
CA GLU A 82 8.77 -10.23 4.95
C GLU A 82 8.08 -9.94 3.61
N VAL A 83 7.59 -8.70 3.43
CA VAL A 83 6.94 -8.26 2.18
C VAL A 83 7.90 -8.33 0.99
N ALA A 84 9.16 -7.90 1.17
CA ALA A 84 10.17 -7.97 0.11
C ALA A 84 10.47 -9.43 -0.30
N ARG A 85 10.56 -10.35 0.68
CA ARG A 85 10.75 -11.77 0.41
C ARG A 85 9.57 -12.37 -0.36
N PHE A 86 8.34 -12.05 0.07
CA PHE A 86 7.14 -12.54 -0.59
C PHE A 86 6.98 -11.95 -2.00
N ALA A 87 7.28 -10.68 -2.19
CA ALA A 87 7.32 -10.06 -3.53
C ALA A 87 8.30 -10.79 -4.47
N GLY A 88 9.47 -11.21 -3.96
CA GLY A 88 10.41 -12.03 -4.71
C GLY A 88 9.83 -13.40 -5.10
N VAL A 89 9.05 -14.03 -4.22
CA VAL A 89 8.35 -15.30 -4.53
C VAL A 89 7.32 -15.08 -5.64
N LEU A 90 6.51 -14.02 -5.57
CA LEU A 90 5.52 -13.71 -6.60
C LEU A 90 6.19 -13.46 -7.97
N ALA A 91 7.27 -12.70 -7.98
CA ALA A 91 8.05 -12.45 -9.19
C ALA A 91 8.64 -13.75 -9.78
N ALA A 92 9.16 -14.64 -8.94
CA ALA A 92 9.67 -15.95 -9.36
C ALA A 92 8.58 -16.88 -9.94
N GLN A 93 7.32 -16.68 -9.53
CA GLN A 93 6.15 -17.37 -10.11
C GLN A 93 5.63 -16.70 -11.38
N GLY A 94 6.27 -15.64 -11.86
CA GLY A 94 5.91 -14.94 -13.10
C GLY A 94 4.86 -13.84 -12.93
N VAL A 95 4.48 -13.49 -11.69
CA VAL A 95 3.54 -12.39 -11.43
C VAL A 95 4.20 -11.06 -11.83
N SER A 96 3.48 -10.28 -12.62
CA SER A 96 3.95 -9.02 -13.20
C SER A 96 2.90 -7.91 -13.10
N LYS A 97 3.28 -6.69 -13.50
CA LYS A 97 2.35 -5.56 -13.52
C LYS A 97 1.14 -5.85 -14.41
N GLY A 98 -0.04 -5.68 -13.86
CA GLY A 98 -1.32 -5.93 -14.53
C GLY A 98 -1.95 -7.28 -14.17
N ASP A 99 -1.21 -8.20 -13.54
CA ASP A 99 -1.76 -9.44 -13.05
C ASP A 99 -2.67 -9.22 -11.84
N ARG A 100 -3.59 -10.14 -11.64
CA ARG A 100 -4.51 -10.13 -10.51
C ARG A 100 -4.15 -11.25 -9.55
N VAL A 101 -3.85 -10.90 -8.32
CA VAL A 101 -3.57 -11.85 -7.24
C VAL A 101 -4.78 -11.90 -6.32
N LEU A 102 -5.34 -13.08 -6.13
CA LEU A 102 -6.45 -13.30 -5.19
C LEU A 102 -5.90 -13.74 -3.84
N VAL A 103 -6.22 -13.00 -2.79
CA VAL A 103 -5.96 -13.39 -1.40
C VAL A 103 -7.18 -14.10 -0.85
N TYR A 104 -7.04 -15.40 -0.54
CA TYR A 104 -8.08 -16.23 0.07
C TYR A 104 -7.55 -16.78 1.40
N MET A 105 -7.53 -15.92 2.40
CA MET A 105 -6.94 -16.20 3.72
C MET A 105 -7.84 -15.61 4.82
N PRO A 106 -7.80 -16.15 6.06
CA PRO A 106 -8.41 -15.51 7.22
C PRO A 106 -7.64 -14.23 7.59
N MET A 107 -8.11 -13.53 8.65
CA MET A 107 -7.42 -12.36 9.19
C MET A 107 -6.14 -12.78 9.92
N VAL A 108 -5.09 -12.96 9.16
CA VAL A 108 -3.74 -13.29 9.63
C VAL A 108 -2.73 -12.30 9.06
N PRO A 109 -1.58 -12.10 9.71
CA PRO A 109 -0.57 -11.15 9.24
C PRO A 109 -0.01 -11.46 7.85
N GLU A 110 -0.12 -12.70 7.42
CA GLU A 110 0.34 -13.20 6.12
C GLU A 110 -0.60 -12.84 4.95
N ALA A 111 -1.82 -12.32 5.25
CA ALA A 111 -2.79 -11.87 4.23
C ALA A 111 -2.51 -10.39 3.76
#